data_758e5f2f85430c1a50dab05e253f408a
#
_entry.id   758e5f2f85430c1a50dab05e253f408a
#
_cell.length_a   1.000
_cell.length_b   1.000
_cell.length_c   1.000
_cell.angle_alpha   90.00
_cell.angle_beta   90.00
_cell.angle_gamma   90.00
#
_symmetry.space_group_name_H-M   'P 1'
#
loop_
_entity.id
_entity.type
_entity.pdbx_description
1 polymer ?
#
loop_
_entity_poly.entity_id
_entity_poly.type
_entity_poly.pdbx_seq_one_letter_code
_entity_poly.pdbx_strand_id
1 'polypeptide(L)'
;MKTIAIAAALIAASAPFAAHAGETGTADLTVSGSATLTSDYRFRGVSQSDKNMAVQGGLTVSHASGPYLGAWASNLAGWGTFGGANMELDLLAGYKAKLSDNAALDVGLTWYMYPSGANDTDFAEPYAKLSGTSGPFTVTVGAAYAPKQYALANVSNAPNSRGQKQDNLYIWTDGAAAISGTPLTAKAHVGYSDGNPGLGPNGTSVAPTGRYWDWSLGIDAAWRNLTLNLSYVDTDITTAEAARLQPNFSTGQDGRGSIADGAVLASITAAF
;
A
#
# COMPACT_ATOMS: atom_id res chain seq x y z
N MET A 1 17.12 -11.28 31.10
CA MET A 1 17.17 -11.40 29.61
C MET A 1 15.93 -10.70 29.09
N LYS A 2 16.06 -9.51 28.50
CA LYS A 2 14.92 -8.76 27.93
C LYS A 2 14.64 -9.30 26.53
N THR A 3 13.48 -9.89 26.35
CA THR A 3 13.02 -10.38 25.06
C THR A 3 12.77 -9.19 24.15
N ILE A 4 13.59 -9.05 23.11
CA ILE A 4 13.37 -8.04 22.05
C ILE A 4 12.29 -8.61 21.14
N ALA A 5 11.08 -8.07 21.24
CA ALA A 5 10.03 -8.35 20.27
C ALA A 5 10.34 -7.57 18.98
N ILE A 6 10.78 -8.28 17.95
CA ILE A 6 11.02 -7.71 16.62
C ILE A 6 9.66 -7.60 15.92
N ALA A 7 9.17 -6.37 15.78
CA ALA A 7 7.99 -6.12 14.96
C ALA A 7 8.42 -6.12 13.49
N ALA A 8 7.88 -7.05 12.71
CA ALA A 8 8.09 -7.11 11.27
C ALA A 8 7.24 -6.03 10.59
N ALA A 9 7.88 -5.07 9.94
CA ALA A 9 7.21 -4.12 9.06
C ALA A 9 6.88 -4.81 7.73
N LEU A 10 5.62 -4.77 7.33
CA LEU A 10 5.12 -5.38 6.10
C LEU A 10 5.16 -4.38 4.94
N ILE A 11 5.66 -4.81 3.79
CA ILE A 11 5.55 -4.07 2.53
C ILE A 11 4.23 -4.50 1.89
N ALA A 12 3.24 -3.66 1.99
CA ALA A 12 2.07 -3.69 1.14
C ALA A 12 1.63 -2.24 0.99
N ALA A 13 1.03 -1.90 -0.12
CA ALA A 13 0.35 -0.64 -0.31
C ALA A 13 -0.93 -0.56 0.55
N SER A 14 -0.74 -0.69 1.83
CA SER A 14 -1.60 -0.33 2.93
C SER A 14 -0.65 -0.12 4.10
N ALA A 15 -0.54 1.10 4.59
CA ALA A 15 0.42 1.59 5.57
C ALA A 15 0.94 0.53 6.56
N PRO A 16 2.24 0.23 6.59
CA PRO A 16 2.81 -0.65 7.59
C PRO A 16 2.94 0.10 8.91
N PHE A 17 2.02 -0.12 9.80
CA PHE A 17 2.15 0.35 11.17
C PHE A 17 2.69 -0.76 12.05
N ALA A 18 4.00 -0.83 12.19
CA ALA A 18 4.66 -1.57 13.25
C ALA A 18 6.01 -0.93 13.56
N ALA A 19 5.95 0.15 14.28
CA ALA A 19 7.10 0.67 14.97
C ALA A 19 6.76 0.82 16.43
N HIS A 20 7.63 0.39 17.31
CA HIS A 20 7.49 0.67 18.72
C HIS A 20 7.76 2.16 18.94
N ALA A 21 6.68 2.94 19.00
CA ALA A 21 6.73 4.28 19.52
C ALA A 21 7.02 4.21 21.02
N GLY A 22 7.71 5.19 21.54
CA GLY A 22 7.75 5.42 22.97
C GLY A 22 6.31 5.63 23.47
N GLU A 23 5.89 4.83 24.46
CA GLU A 23 4.56 4.93 25.04
C GLU A 23 4.33 6.32 25.63
N THR A 24 3.59 7.16 24.97
CA THR A 24 3.01 8.38 25.53
C THR A 24 1.48 8.23 25.50
N GLY A 25 0.95 7.43 26.40
CA GLY A 25 -0.50 7.21 26.48
C GLY A 25 -0.93 6.84 27.90
N THR A 26 -2.22 6.99 28.17
CA THR A 26 -2.88 6.27 29.27
C THR A 26 -2.79 4.78 28.96
N ALA A 27 -2.85 3.90 29.94
CA ALA A 27 -2.59 2.44 29.81
C ALA A 27 -3.37 1.73 28.68
N ASP A 28 -4.38 2.35 28.08
CA ASP A 28 -5.28 1.78 27.09
C ASP A 28 -5.13 2.35 25.67
N LEU A 29 -4.47 3.51 25.48
CA LEU A 29 -4.28 4.16 24.19
C LEU A 29 -2.81 4.23 23.82
N THR A 30 -2.50 3.83 22.58
CA THR A 30 -1.17 3.96 21.98
C THR A 30 -1.27 4.84 20.73
N VAL A 31 -0.36 5.81 20.62
CA VAL A 31 -0.16 6.62 19.43
C VAL A 31 1.14 6.16 18.78
N SER A 32 1.09 5.84 17.50
CA SER A 32 2.25 5.46 16.71
C SER A 32 2.27 6.21 15.38
N GLY A 33 3.46 6.46 14.86
CA GLY A 33 3.60 7.15 13.60
C GLY A 33 4.84 6.74 12.85
N SER A 34 4.89 7.13 11.57
CA SER A 34 6.07 6.93 10.73
C SER A 34 6.22 8.05 9.70
N ALA A 35 7.46 8.28 9.30
CA ALA A 35 7.81 9.10 8.14
C ALA A 35 8.77 8.30 7.27
N THR A 36 8.49 8.24 5.96
CA THR A 36 9.26 7.45 4.99
C THR A 36 9.69 8.33 3.82
N LEU A 37 10.93 8.17 3.41
CA LEU A 37 11.44 8.62 2.13
C LEU A 37 11.68 7.38 1.27
N THR A 38 11.02 7.28 0.11
CA THR A 38 11.18 6.17 -0.83
C THR A 38 11.60 6.67 -2.19
N SER A 39 12.39 5.89 -2.93
CA SER A 39 12.80 6.21 -4.30
C SER A 39 11.64 6.20 -5.30
N ASP A 40 10.57 5.45 -5.00
CA ASP A 40 9.34 5.37 -5.79
C ASP A 40 8.21 4.87 -4.89
N TYR A 41 7.02 5.47 -5.00
CA TYR A 41 5.82 4.98 -4.33
C TYR A 41 5.08 4.00 -5.24
N ARG A 42 4.97 2.74 -4.83
CA ARG A 42 4.24 1.70 -5.55
C ARG A 42 2.98 1.29 -4.81
N PHE A 43 1.84 1.34 -5.52
CA PHE A 43 0.57 0.77 -5.08
C PHE A 43 0.27 -0.46 -5.92
N ARG A 44 0.27 -1.65 -5.29
CA ARG A 44 0.06 -2.93 -5.99
C ARG A 44 0.98 -3.06 -7.22
N GLY A 45 2.27 -2.81 -7.02
CA GLY A 45 3.29 -2.87 -8.06
C GLY A 45 3.37 -1.68 -9.01
N VAL A 46 2.34 -0.82 -9.09
CA VAL A 46 2.27 0.32 -10.03
C VAL A 46 2.72 1.62 -9.35
N SER A 47 3.64 2.36 -9.98
CA SER A 47 4.14 3.62 -9.44
C SER A 47 3.07 4.69 -9.38
N GLN A 48 2.95 5.33 -8.22
CA GLN A 48 2.07 6.46 -7.96
C GLN A 48 2.82 7.80 -7.94
N SER A 49 4.14 7.76 -7.92
CA SER A 49 5.03 8.93 -7.95
C SER A 49 5.81 9.06 -9.27
N ASP A 50 5.36 8.37 -10.33
CA ASP A 50 5.97 8.39 -11.66
C ASP A 50 7.46 8.00 -11.65
N LYS A 51 7.81 6.97 -10.89
CA LYS A 51 9.18 6.47 -10.68
C LYS A 51 10.11 7.49 -10.02
N ASN A 52 9.54 8.48 -9.33
CA ASN A 52 10.27 9.51 -8.60
C ASN A 52 10.11 9.35 -7.09
N MET A 53 10.95 10.07 -6.38
CA MET A 53 10.99 10.04 -4.92
C MET A 53 9.66 10.50 -4.30
N ALA A 54 9.21 9.77 -3.27
CA ALA A 54 8.05 10.13 -2.49
C ALA A 54 8.39 10.29 -1.01
N VAL A 55 7.72 11.27 -0.38
CA VAL A 55 7.69 11.48 1.06
C VAL A 55 6.33 11.01 1.56
N GLN A 56 6.35 10.10 2.51
CA GLN A 56 5.15 9.48 3.05
C GLN A 56 5.12 9.63 4.57
N GLY A 57 3.94 9.71 5.13
CA GLY A 57 3.80 9.80 6.58
C GLY A 57 2.47 9.26 7.06
N GLY A 58 2.45 8.73 8.28
CA GLY A 58 1.23 8.20 8.86
C GLY A 58 1.23 8.30 10.37
N LEU A 59 0.03 8.31 10.92
CA LEU A 59 -0.27 8.33 12.35
C LEU A 59 -1.42 7.37 12.63
N THR A 60 -1.32 6.62 13.72
CA THR A 60 -2.39 5.74 14.20
C THR A 60 -2.58 5.90 15.69
N VAL A 61 -3.83 5.95 16.11
CA VAL A 61 -4.25 5.84 17.51
C VAL A 61 -4.97 4.51 17.66
N SER A 62 -4.47 3.65 18.54
CA SER A 62 -5.05 2.34 18.83
C SER A 62 -5.40 2.20 20.30
N HIS A 63 -6.44 1.45 20.59
CA HIS A 63 -6.86 1.09 21.94
C HIS A 63 -6.48 -0.37 22.22
N ALA A 64 -6.10 -0.66 23.46
CA ALA A 64 -5.66 -2.00 23.89
C ALA A 64 -6.71 -3.11 23.64
N SER A 65 -8.02 -2.75 23.57
CA SER A 65 -9.09 -3.69 23.24
C SER A 65 -9.25 -4.00 21.75
N GLY A 66 -8.45 -3.34 20.87
CA GLY A 66 -8.38 -3.67 19.46
C GLY A 66 -8.76 -2.58 18.45
N PRO A 67 -9.69 -1.65 18.70
CA PRO A 67 -10.06 -0.63 17.73
C PRO A 67 -8.92 0.37 17.49
N TYR A 68 -8.84 0.88 16.24
CA TYR A 68 -7.88 1.90 15.86
C TYR A 68 -8.42 2.85 14.80
N LEU A 69 -7.85 4.04 14.77
CA LEU A 69 -8.03 5.07 13.74
C LEU A 69 -6.67 5.52 13.27
N GLY A 70 -6.53 5.81 11.99
CA GLY A 70 -5.27 6.29 11.42
C GLY A 70 -5.48 7.21 10.24
N ALA A 71 -4.39 7.88 9.88
CA ALA A 71 -4.26 8.62 8.64
C ALA A 71 -2.88 8.37 8.05
N TRP A 72 -2.81 8.31 6.73
CA TRP A 72 -1.56 8.20 5.98
C TRP A 72 -1.62 9.10 4.76
N ALA A 73 -0.47 9.59 4.30
CA ALA A 73 -0.39 10.43 3.11
C ALA A 73 0.93 10.22 2.36
N SER A 74 0.88 10.47 1.05
CA SER A 74 2.04 10.49 0.15
C SER A 74 1.86 11.53 -0.94
N ASN A 75 2.94 12.14 -1.40
CA ASN A 75 2.90 12.90 -2.64
C ASN A 75 2.73 11.96 -3.84
N LEU A 76 2.13 12.50 -4.89
CA LEU A 76 1.80 11.81 -6.14
C LEU A 76 2.44 12.50 -7.34
N ALA A 77 2.62 11.76 -8.44
CA ALA A 77 3.00 12.30 -9.73
C ALA A 77 2.47 11.44 -10.88
N GLY A 78 2.34 12.03 -12.07
CA GLY A 78 1.96 11.32 -13.28
C GLY A 78 0.60 10.65 -13.20
N TRP A 79 0.57 9.37 -13.47
CA TRP A 79 -0.64 8.53 -13.42
C TRP A 79 -1.30 8.55 -12.04
N GLY A 80 -0.51 8.45 -10.97
CA GLY A 80 -0.99 8.39 -9.58
C GLY A 80 -1.73 9.64 -9.10
N THR A 81 -1.71 10.74 -9.84
CA THR A 81 -2.37 11.99 -9.44
C THR A 81 -3.90 11.93 -9.50
N PHE A 82 -4.47 10.87 -10.07
CA PHE A 82 -5.93 10.71 -10.19
C PHE A 82 -6.64 11.98 -10.68
N GLY A 83 -6.14 12.50 -11.80
CA GLY A 83 -6.68 13.70 -12.45
C GLY A 83 -6.20 15.01 -11.86
N GLY A 84 -5.05 15.05 -11.20
CA GLY A 84 -4.34 16.26 -10.80
C GLY A 84 -4.13 16.47 -9.30
N ALA A 85 -4.42 15.47 -8.47
CA ALA A 85 -4.08 15.52 -7.05
C ALA A 85 -2.57 15.58 -6.85
N ASN A 86 -2.10 16.38 -5.89
CA ASN A 86 -0.68 16.43 -5.54
C ASN A 86 -0.32 15.40 -4.47
N MET A 87 -1.31 14.87 -3.77
CA MET A 87 -1.14 13.88 -2.71
C MET A 87 -2.33 12.94 -2.62
N GLU A 88 -2.06 11.77 -2.12
CA GLU A 88 -3.02 10.82 -1.57
C GLU A 88 -3.11 11.01 -0.07
N LEU A 89 -4.32 10.95 0.47
CA LEU A 89 -4.61 10.97 1.89
C LEU A 89 -5.58 9.84 2.21
N ASP A 90 -5.14 8.90 3.02
CA ASP A 90 -5.92 7.76 3.44
C ASP A 90 -6.37 7.94 4.88
N LEU A 91 -7.66 7.74 5.13
CA LEU A 91 -8.18 7.57 6.48
C LEU A 91 -8.45 6.08 6.73
N LEU A 92 -7.98 5.60 7.87
CA LEU A 92 -8.09 4.20 8.26
C LEU A 92 -8.91 4.08 9.53
N ALA A 93 -9.79 3.08 9.56
CA ALA A 93 -10.49 2.68 10.78
C ALA A 93 -10.59 1.17 10.82
N GLY A 94 -10.35 0.55 11.97
CA GLY A 94 -10.40 -0.90 12.04
C GLY A 94 -10.39 -1.45 13.46
N TYR A 95 -10.35 -2.76 13.50
CA TYR A 95 -10.30 -3.54 14.72
C TYR A 95 -9.32 -4.72 14.56
N LYS A 96 -8.31 -4.76 15.42
CA LYS A 96 -7.32 -5.84 15.47
C LYS A 96 -7.66 -6.78 16.63
N ALA A 97 -8.11 -7.99 16.29
CA ALA A 97 -8.40 -9.05 17.24
C ALA A 97 -7.18 -9.96 17.41
N LYS A 98 -6.69 -10.10 18.64
CA LYS A 98 -5.70 -11.13 18.99
C LYS A 98 -6.43 -12.47 19.04
N LEU A 99 -6.09 -13.41 18.16
CA LEU A 99 -6.64 -14.76 18.12
C LEU A 99 -5.85 -15.73 19.01
N SER A 100 -4.54 -15.53 19.10
CA SER A 100 -3.62 -16.24 19.98
C SER A 100 -2.36 -15.38 20.22
N ASP A 101 -1.37 -15.90 20.94
CA ASP A 101 -0.09 -15.17 21.10
C ASP A 101 0.67 -14.98 19.79
N ASN A 102 0.39 -15.81 18.80
CA ASN A 102 1.09 -15.83 17.51
C ASN A 102 0.18 -15.52 16.31
N ALA A 103 -1.09 -15.20 16.52
CA ALA A 103 -2.03 -14.92 15.42
C ALA A 103 -2.96 -13.75 15.74
N ALA A 104 -3.25 -12.93 14.73
CA ALA A 104 -4.17 -11.81 14.82
C ALA A 104 -5.00 -11.68 13.54
N LEU A 105 -6.26 -11.31 13.71
CA LEU A 105 -7.16 -10.86 12.64
C LEU A 105 -7.27 -9.34 12.71
N ASP A 106 -7.13 -8.68 11.57
CA ASP A 106 -7.28 -7.24 11.42
C ASP A 106 -8.36 -6.99 10.35
N VAL A 107 -9.46 -6.36 10.73
CA VAL A 107 -10.55 -5.97 9.83
C VAL A 107 -10.71 -4.47 9.88
N GLY A 108 -10.87 -3.85 8.72
CA GLY A 108 -10.95 -2.40 8.67
C GLY A 108 -11.45 -1.86 7.34
N LEU A 109 -11.36 -0.57 7.24
CA LEU A 109 -11.72 0.23 6.09
C LEU A 109 -10.60 1.23 5.83
N THR A 110 -10.18 1.36 4.57
CA THR A 110 -9.40 2.48 4.08
C THR A 110 -10.31 3.36 3.22
N TRP A 111 -10.30 4.67 3.49
CA TRP A 111 -10.89 5.69 2.65
C TRP A 111 -9.79 6.43 1.95
N TYR A 112 -9.62 6.14 0.65
CA TYR A 112 -8.64 6.81 -0.21
C TYR A 112 -9.18 8.12 -0.69
N MET A 113 -8.43 9.20 -0.50
CA MET A 113 -8.79 10.55 -0.92
C MET A 113 -7.69 11.17 -1.76
N TYR A 114 -8.11 11.91 -2.78
CA TYR A 114 -7.21 12.59 -3.73
C TYR A 114 -7.54 14.09 -3.77
N PRO A 115 -7.12 14.87 -2.73
CA PRO A 115 -7.43 16.30 -2.62
C PRO A 115 -6.99 17.07 -3.85
N SER A 116 -7.92 17.86 -4.42
CA SER A 116 -7.74 18.64 -5.66
C SER A 116 -7.55 17.79 -6.93
N GLY A 117 -7.78 16.49 -6.87
CA GLY A 117 -7.87 15.62 -8.04
C GLY A 117 -9.16 15.85 -8.84
N ALA A 118 -9.39 14.99 -9.84
CA ALA A 118 -10.64 15.00 -10.59
C ALA A 118 -11.84 14.67 -9.68
N ASN A 119 -13.04 15.03 -10.11
CA ASN A 119 -14.26 14.68 -9.38
C ASN A 119 -14.42 13.16 -9.31
N ASP A 120 -15.00 12.67 -8.20
CA ASP A 120 -15.36 11.27 -7.97
C ASP A 120 -14.15 10.31 -8.01
N THR A 121 -13.02 10.71 -7.44
CA THR A 121 -11.81 9.88 -7.34
C THR A 121 -11.62 9.21 -5.98
N ASP A 122 -12.33 9.68 -4.96
CA ASP A 122 -12.25 9.12 -3.61
C ASP A 122 -13.06 7.82 -3.50
N PHE A 123 -12.50 6.81 -2.84
CA PHE A 123 -13.19 5.53 -2.68
C PHE A 123 -12.89 4.84 -1.35
N ALA A 124 -13.82 4.00 -0.93
CA ALA A 124 -13.73 3.18 0.26
C ALA A 124 -13.35 1.74 -0.09
N GLU A 125 -12.44 1.15 0.68
CA GLU A 125 -12.01 -0.24 0.52
C GLU A 125 -11.95 -0.96 1.87
N PRO A 126 -13.01 -1.68 2.27
CA PRO A 126 -12.97 -2.65 3.35
C PRO A 126 -11.91 -3.72 3.14
N TYR A 127 -11.27 -4.16 4.23
CA TYR A 127 -10.28 -5.24 4.18
C TYR A 127 -10.35 -6.17 5.38
N ALA A 128 -9.77 -7.35 5.21
CA ALA A 128 -9.47 -8.30 6.26
C ALA A 128 -8.08 -8.91 6.07
N LYS A 129 -7.29 -9.00 7.14
CA LYS A 129 -5.95 -9.59 7.16
C LYS A 129 -5.81 -10.56 8.31
N LEU A 130 -5.32 -11.75 8.02
CA LEU A 130 -4.94 -12.76 9.02
C LEU A 130 -3.43 -12.89 9.03
N SER A 131 -2.83 -12.61 10.19
CA SER A 131 -1.38 -12.71 10.39
C SER A 131 -1.04 -13.81 11.37
N GLY A 132 0.06 -14.53 11.09
CA GLY A 132 0.59 -15.57 11.96
C GLY A 132 2.12 -15.54 12.02
N THR A 133 2.68 -15.81 13.21
CA THR A 133 4.13 -15.86 13.43
C THR A 133 4.54 -17.21 14.00
N SER A 134 5.59 -17.83 13.43
CA SER A 134 6.18 -19.07 13.92
C SER A 134 7.69 -19.01 13.80
N GLY A 135 8.39 -18.99 14.94
CA GLY A 135 9.84 -18.79 14.98
C GLY A 135 10.25 -17.46 14.32
N PRO A 136 11.16 -17.47 13.34
CA PRO A 136 11.58 -16.26 12.66
C PRO A 136 10.61 -15.81 11.52
N PHE A 137 9.58 -16.60 11.23
CA PHE A 137 8.69 -16.39 10.09
C PHE A 137 7.40 -15.71 10.51
N THR A 138 6.98 -14.70 9.77
CA THR A 138 5.65 -14.10 9.84
C THR A 138 5.01 -14.18 8.46
N VAL A 139 3.76 -14.60 8.41
CA VAL A 139 2.96 -14.63 7.18
C VAL A 139 1.68 -13.87 7.43
N THR A 140 1.26 -13.07 6.46
CA THR A 140 -0.05 -12.41 6.41
C THR A 140 -0.76 -12.77 5.12
N VAL A 141 -2.03 -13.14 5.21
CA VAL A 141 -2.92 -13.29 4.06
C VAL A 141 -4.01 -12.23 4.20
N GLY A 142 -4.30 -11.54 3.12
CA GLY A 142 -5.28 -10.45 3.13
C GLY A 142 -6.19 -10.46 1.91
N ALA A 143 -7.35 -9.81 2.09
CA ALA A 143 -8.26 -9.46 1.03
C ALA A 143 -8.81 -8.05 1.27
N ALA A 144 -8.90 -7.24 0.23
CA ALA A 144 -9.53 -5.94 0.22
C ALA A 144 -10.56 -5.91 -0.92
N TYR A 145 -11.73 -5.37 -0.65
CA TYR A 145 -12.79 -5.29 -1.64
C TYR A 145 -13.41 -3.89 -1.62
N ALA A 146 -13.11 -3.11 -2.64
CA ALA A 146 -13.78 -1.84 -2.86
C ALA A 146 -15.12 -2.11 -3.57
N PRO A 147 -16.26 -1.88 -2.91
CA PRO A 147 -17.57 -2.10 -3.52
C PRO A 147 -17.82 -1.11 -4.67
N LYS A 148 -18.87 -1.34 -5.45
CA LYS A 148 -19.19 -0.51 -6.62
C LYS A 148 -19.31 0.97 -6.29
N GLN A 149 -18.35 1.75 -6.78
CA GLN A 149 -18.21 3.19 -6.57
C GLN A 149 -17.95 3.91 -7.89
N TYR A 150 -18.26 5.21 -7.95
CA TYR A 150 -18.03 6.04 -9.13
C TYR A 150 -16.54 6.18 -9.45
N ALA A 151 -15.70 6.33 -8.45
CA ALA A 151 -14.26 6.46 -8.60
C ALA A 151 -13.63 5.28 -9.36
N LEU A 152 -14.18 4.08 -9.19
CA LEU A 152 -13.67 2.86 -9.82
C LEU A 152 -14.24 2.61 -11.23
N ALA A 153 -15.19 3.42 -11.69
CA ALA A 153 -15.84 3.29 -13.00
C ALA A 153 -15.38 4.31 -14.03
N ASN A 154 -14.51 5.24 -13.68
CA ASN A 154 -14.11 6.36 -14.53
C ASN A 154 -13.12 5.93 -15.61
N VAL A 155 -13.57 5.06 -16.49
CA VAL A 155 -12.71 4.36 -17.45
C VAL A 155 -12.34 5.22 -18.64
N SER A 156 -13.26 6.02 -19.20
CA SER A 156 -13.04 6.65 -20.49
C SER A 156 -13.67 8.01 -20.67
N ASN A 157 -14.39 8.55 -19.71
CA ASN A 157 -15.23 9.75 -19.90
C ASN A 157 -16.20 9.66 -21.10
N ALA A 158 -16.33 8.50 -21.71
CA ALA A 158 -17.29 8.29 -22.80
C ALA A 158 -18.71 8.44 -22.26
N PRO A 159 -19.66 8.92 -23.09
CA PRO A 159 -21.05 9.12 -22.64
C PRO A 159 -21.70 7.90 -21.99
N ASN A 160 -21.34 6.70 -22.42
CA ASN A 160 -21.85 5.44 -21.91
C ASN A 160 -21.18 4.97 -20.61
N SER A 161 -20.05 5.56 -20.19
CA SER A 161 -19.39 5.25 -18.93
C SER A 161 -19.71 6.22 -17.80
N ARG A 162 -20.34 7.35 -18.13
CA ARG A 162 -20.74 8.36 -17.13
C ARG A 162 -21.79 7.80 -16.18
N GLY A 163 -21.57 8.01 -14.88
CA GLY A 163 -22.49 7.57 -13.84
C GLY A 163 -22.48 6.06 -13.57
N GLN A 164 -21.60 5.30 -14.22
CA GLN A 164 -21.38 3.90 -13.87
C GLN A 164 -20.64 3.76 -12.54
N LYS A 165 -20.76 2.59 -11.93
CA LYS A 165 -20.03 2.21 -10.71
C LYS A 165 -19.39 0.86 -10.94
N GLN A 166 -18.15 0.73 -10.53
CA GLN A 166 -17.40 -0.52 -10.59
C GLN A 166 -16.77 -0.83 -9.24
N ASP A 167 -16.35 -2.05 -9.08
CA ASP A 167 -15.71 -2.58 -7.89
C ASP A 167 -14.27 -3.01 -8.18
N ASN A 168 -13.55 -3.34 -7.11
CA ASN A 168 -12.21 -3.90 -7.20
C ASN A 168 -11.99 -4.91 -6.07
N LEU A 169 -11.42 -6.05 -6.40
CA LEU A 169 -10.92 -7.04 -5.46
C LEU A 169 -9.40 -7.08 -5.51
N TYR A 170 -8.78 -7.10 -4.33
CA TYR A 170 -7.35 -7.37 -4.17
C TYR A 170 -7.14 -8.46 -3.13
N ILE A 171 -6.41 -9.50 -3.47
CA ILE A 171 -6.00 -10.55 -2.54
C ILE A 171 -4.49 -10.66 -2.52
N TRP A 172 -3.89 -10.89 -1.35
CA TRP A 172 -2.44 -10.96 -1.26
C TRP A 172 -1.93 -11.86 -0.15
N THR A 173 -0.65 -12.17 -0.24
CA THR A 173 0.13 -12.81 0.81
C THR A 173 1.46 -12.08 0.99
N ASP A 174 1.80 -11.81 2.24
CA ASP A 174 3.09 -11.28 2.66
C ASP A 174 3.84 -12.32 3.48
N GLY A 175 5.14 -12.39 3.28
CA GLY A 175 6.06 -13.20 4.07
C GLY A 175 7.21 -12.35 4.60
N ALA A 176 7.62 -12.59 5.84
CA ALA A 176 8.81 -12.02 6.44
C ALA A 176 9.60 -13.11 7.19
N ALA A 177 10.93 -13.05 7.08
CA ALA A 177 11.82 -13.98 7.75
C ALA A 177 12.97 -13.21 8.42
N ALA A 178 12.97 -13.12 9.75
CA ALA A 178 14.07 -12.52 10.51
C ALA A 178 15.34 -13.38 10.38
N ILE A 179 16.46 -12.75 10.01
CA ILE A 179 17.76 -13.41 9.85
C ILE A 179 18.46 -13.41 11.21
N SER A 180 18.53 -14.58 11.82
CA SER A 180 19.05 -14.74 13.19
C SER A 180 20.44 -14.15 13.37
N GLY A 181 20.64 -13.41 14.45
CA GLY A 181 21.91 -12.77 14.79
C GLY A 181 22.24 -11.50 13.99
N THR A 182 21.32 -11.01 13.19
CA THR A 182 21.47 -9.79 12.39
C THR A 182 20.28 -8.85 12.59
N PRO A 183 20.38 -7.56 12.22
CA PRO A 183 19.23 -6.66 12.18
C PRO A 183 18.40 -6.80 10.88
N LEU A 184 18.61 -7.86 10.10
CA LEU A 184 18.02 -8.03 8.77
C LEU A 184 16.76 -8.88 8.81
N THR A 185 15.79 -8.53 7.97
CA THR A 185 14.58 -9.30 7.71
C THR A 185 14.37 -9.42 6.20
N ALA A 186 14.35 -10.65 5.69
CA ALA A 186 13.96 -10.91 4.30
C ALA A 186 12.43 -10.79 4.17
N LYS A 187 11.95 -10.24 3.05
CA LYS A 187 10.53 -9.99 2.80
C LYS A 187 10.13 -10.43 1.41
N ALA A 188 8.90 -10.89 1.29
CA ALA A 188 8.29 -11.27 0.02
C ALA A 188 6.81 -10.87 0.03
N HIS A 189 6.31 -10.51 -1.12
CA HIS A 189 4.91 -10.17 -1.35
C HIS A 189 4.45 -10.76 -2.67
N VAL A 190 3.19 -11.18 -2.74
CA VAL A 190 2.47 -11.47 -3.98
C VAL A 190 1.03 -11.04 -3.82
N GLY A 191 0.49 -10.34 -4.81
CA GLY A 191 -0.86 -9.84 -4.85
C GLY A 191 -1.54 -10.09 -6.21
N TYR A 192 -2.86 -10.10 -6.20
CA TYR A 192 -3.70 -10.21 -7.39
C TYR A 192 -4.81 -9.18 -7.33
N SER A 193 -4.90 -8.37 -8.36
CA SER A 193 -5.96 -7.37 -8.57
C SER A 193 -6.97 -7.87 -9.61
N ASP A 194 -8.26 -7.66 -9.33
CA ASP A 194 -9.36 -7.85 -10.29
C ASP A 194 -10.32 -6.66 -10.16
N GLY A 195 -10.41 -5.85 -11.21
CA GLY A 195 -11.22 -4.64 -11.20
C GLY A 195 -11.45 -4.08 -12.60
N ASN A 196 -11.83 -2.81 -12.63
CA ASN A 196 -12.16 -2.12 -13.86
C ASN A 196 -10.90 -1.51 -14.51
N PRO A 197 -10.60 -1.80 -15.80
CA PRO A 197 -9.41 -1.26 -16.44
C PRO A 197 -9.46 0.26 -16.59
N GLY A 198 -8.31 0.91 -16.40
CA GLY A 198 -8.17 2.36 -16.46
C GLY A 198 -7.81 2.86 -17.85
N LEU A 199 -8.78 3.13 -18.69
CA LEU A 199 -8.60 3.47 -20.10
C LEU A 199 -8.91 4.93 -20.45
N GLY A 200 -9.23 5.77 -19.50
CA GLY A 200 -9.69 7.13 -19.80
C GLY A 200 -8.62 8.22 -19.63
N PRO A 201 -8.86 9.42 -20.17
CA PRO A 201 -7.98 10.57 -20.00
C PRO A 201 -7.85 11.03 -18.55
N ASN A 202 -8.79 10.71 -17.70
CA ASN A 202 -8.73 10.87 -16.25
C ASN A 202 -8.55 9.50 -15.56
N GLY A 203 -7.99 8.55 -16.27
CA GLY A 203 -7.96 7.14 -15.97
C GLY A 203 -7.41 6.85 -14.59
N THR A 204 -8.32 6.78 -13.68
CA THR A 204 -8.08 6.32 -12.33
C THR A 204 -8.53 4.88 -12.28
N SER A 205 -7.61 3.97 -12.13
CA SER A 205 -7.96 2.59 -11.88
C SER A 205 -6.96 1.99 -10.91
N VAL A 206 -7.47 1.32 -9.91
CA VAL A 206 -6.66 0.50 -9.00
C VAL A 206 -6.30 -0.85 -9.62
N ALA A 207 -6.86 -1.16 -10.80
CA ALA A 207 -6.52 -2.32 -11.63
C ALA A 207 -6.35 -1.87 -13.10
N PRO A 208 -5.22 -1.23 -13.48
CA PRO A 208 -5.05 -0.55 -14.77
C PRO A 208 -5.37 -1.40 -16.00
N THR A 209 -5.03 -2.68 -15.97
CA THR A 209 -5.32 -3.66 -17.05
C THR A 209 -6.58 -4.50 -16.79
N GLY A 210 -7.29 -4.27 -15.69
CA GLY A 210 -8.43 -5.05 -15.23
C GLY A 210 -8.04 -6.20 -14.32
N ARG A 211 -7.03 -6.99 -14.69
CA ARG A 211 -6.49 -8.08 -13.88
C ARG A 211 -5.00 -8.13 -14.04
N TYR A 212 -4.28 -8.28 -12.91
CA TYR A 212 -2.85 -8.47 -12.92
C TYR A 212 -2.34 -8.99 -11.59
N TRP A 213 -1.14 -9.58 -11.62
CA TRP A 213 -0.37 -9.95 -10.45
C TRP A 213 0.71 -8.91 -10.18
N ASP A 214 0.98 -8.67 -8.92
CA ASP A 214 2.14 -7.93 -8.47
C ASP A 214 2.94 -8.74 -7.45
N TRP A 215 4.26 -8.51 -7.37
CA TRP A 215 5.13 -9.16 -6.41
C TRP A 215 6.31 -8.29 -6.03
N SER A 216 6.87 -8.57 -4.86
CA SER A 216 8.13 -7.98 -4.45
C SER A 216 8.97 -8.95 -3.64
N LEU A 217 10.30 -8.75 -3.71
CA LEU A 217 11.29 -9.37 -2.85
C LEU A 217 12.19 -8.28 -2.30
N GLY A 218 12.47 -8.31 -1.00
CA GLY A 218 13.25 -7.26 -0.37
C GLY A 218 13.94 -7.69 0.91
N ILE A 219 14.72 -6.77 1.43
CA ILE A 219 15.40 -6.89 2.71
C ILE A 219 15.26 -5.60 3.49
N ASP A 220 14.91 -5.72 4.76
CA ASP A 220 14.91 -4.63 5.73
C ASP A 220 16.15 -4.73 6.62
N ALA A 221 16.76 -3.58 6.94
CA ALA A 221 17.80 -3.45 7.93
C ALA A 221 17.33 -2.47 9.02
N ALA A 222 17.07 -2.99 10.22
CA ALA A 222 16.58 -2.19 11.35
C ALA A 222 17.75 -1.62 12.17
N TRP A 223 17.71 -0.31 12.46
CA TRP A 223 18.63 0.35 13.36
C TRP A 223 17.88 1.36 14.22
N ARG A 224 17.72 1.04 15.51
CA ARG A 224 16.91 1.82 16.46
C ARG A 224 15.47 1.99 15.95
N ASN A 225 15.05 3.23 15.71
CA ASN A 225 13.74 3.59 15.15
C ASN A 225 13.77 3.80 13.62
N LEU A 226 14.88 3.48 12.97
CA LEU A 226 15.03 3.57 11.51
C LEU A 226 14.99 2.17 10.91
N THR A 227 14.35 2.07 9.74
CA THR A 227 14.40 0.89 8.88
C THR A 227 14.83 1.32 7.49
N LEU A 228 15.91 0.72 7.00
CA LEU A 228 16.32 0.81 5.60
C LEU A 228 15.73 -0.39 4.85
N ASN A 229 15.12 -0.15 3.72
CA ASN A 229 14.61 -1.21 2.84
C ASN A 229 15.28 -1.11 1.47
N LEU A 230 15.59 -2.27 0.90
CA LEU A 230 15.93 -2.46 -0.50
C LEU A 230 15.06 -3.58 -1.04
N SER A 231 14.30 -3.33 -2.11
CA SER A 231 13.38 -4.30 -2.69
C SER A 231 13.35 -4.22 -4.21
N TYR A 232 13.08 -5.36 -4.84
CA TYR A 232 12.65 -5.45 -6.23
C TYR A 232 11.14 -5.62 -6.25
N VAL A 233 10.45 -4.80 -7.03
CA VAL A 233 8.98 -4.82 -7.20
C VAL A 233 8.67 -4.93 -8.67
N ASP A 234 7.67 -5.74 -9.03
CA ASP A 234 7.28 -5.95 -10.42
C ASP A 234 5.80 -6.33 -10.55
N THR A 235 5.29 -6.36 -11.77
CA THR A 235 3.94 -6.81 -12.13
C THR A 235 4.00 -7.71 -13.36
N ASP A 236 2.93 -8.46 -13.65
CA ASP A 236 2.80 -9.21 -14.91
C ASP A 236 2.17 -8.36 -16.03
N ILE A 237 1.98 -7.07 -15.83
CA ILE A 237 1.50 -6.14 -16.85
C ILE A 237 2.54 -6.05 -17.98
N THR A 238 2.18 -6.58 -19.14
CA THR A 238 3.08 -6.60 -20.30
C THR A 238 3.22 -5.21 -20.94
N THR A 239 4.34 -4.98 -21.62
CA THR A 239 4.54 -3.76 -22.43
C THR A 239 3.40 -3.55 -23.45
N ALA A 240 2.85 -4.63 -24.01
CA ALA A 240 1.74 -4.56 -24.98
C ALA A 240 0.43 -4.12 -24.32
N GLU A 241 0.18 -4.50 -23.08
CA GLU A 241 -0.98 -4.04 -22.30
C GLU A 241 -0.77 -2.59 -21.86
N ALA A 242 0.39 -2.26 -21.32
CA ALA A 242 0.75 -0.90 -20.92
C ALA A 242 0.63 0.09 -22.08
N ALA A 243 1.05 -0.29 -23.30
CA ALA A 243 0.97 0.55 -24.50
C ALA A 243 -0.46 0.91 -24.94
N ARG A 244 -1.46 0.20 -24.44
CA ARG A 244 -2.89 0.52 -24.68
C ARG A 244 -3.44 1.55 -23.71
N LEU A 245 -2.72 1.83 -22.64
CA LEU A 245 -3.07 2.81 -21.62
C LEU A 245 -2.50 4.18 -22.01
N GLN A 246 -2.76 5.18 -21.18
CA GLN A 246 -2.26 6.54 -21.43
C GLN A 246 -0.73 6.61 -21.40
N PRO A 247 -0.11 7.59 -22.07
CA PRO A 247 1.34 7.80 -22.03
C PRO A 247 1.91 7.90 -20.62
N ASN A 248 1.20 8.53 -19.68
CA ASN A 248 1.61 8.60 -18.27
C ASN A 248 1.73 7.24 -17.60
N PHE A 249 1.05 6.22 -18.11
CA PHE A 249 1.20 4.83 -17.66
C PHE A 249 2.25 4.09 -18.47
N SER A 250 2.14 4.15 -19.80
CA SER A 250 2.92 3.30 -20.70
C SER A 250 4.39 3.70 -20.83
N THR A 251 4.71 4.97 -20.60
CA THR A 251 6.08 5.48 -20.72
C THR A 251 6.53 6.32 -19.50
N GLY A 252 5.59 6.67 -18.60
CA GLY A 252 5.82 7.66 -17.57
C GLY A 252 6.09 9.05 -18.13
N GLN A 253 6.36 10.02 -17.27
CA GLN A 253 6.71 11.39 -17.69
C GLN A 253 8.15 11.49 -18.24
N ASP A 254 9.02 10.55 -17.88
CA ASP A 254 10.40 10.46 -18.35
C ASP A 254 10.57 9.78 -19.73
N GLY A 255 9.49 9.19 -20.25
CA GLY A 255 9.49 8.45 -21.51
C GLY A 255 10.26 7.12 -21.50
N ARG A 256 10.57 6.58 -20.31
CA ARG A 256 11.45 5.41 -20.13
C ARG A 256 10.76 4.16 -19.61
N GLY A 257 9.77 3.68 -20.33
CA GLY A 257 9.04 2.47 -19.99
C GLY A 257 7.88 2.69 -19.03
N SER A 258 7.12 1.65 -18.81
CA SER A 258 5.90 1.68 -18.01
C SER A 258 6.19 1.95 -16.53
N ILE A 259 5.25 2.62 -15.90
CA ILE A 259 5.26 2.79 -14.44
C ILE A 259 4.91 1.49 -13.69
N ALA A 260 4.53 0.44 -14.41
CA ALA A 260 4.30 -0.92 -13.90
C ALA A 260 5.48 -1.88 -14.13
N ASP A 261 6.52 -1.43 -14.86
CA ASP A 261 7.74 -2.23 -15.10
C ASP A 261 8.49 -2.49 -13.78
N GLY A 262 9.20 -3.61 -13.74
CA GLY A 262 10.02 -4.00 -12.60
C GLY A 262 11.08 -2.97 -12.23
N ALA A 263 11.23 -2.69 -10.93
CA ALA A 263 12.15 -1.70 -10.41
C ALA A 263 12.79 -2.13 -9.08
N VAL A 264 14.03 -1.64 -8.86
CA VAL A 264 14.66 -1.70 -7.54
C VAL A 264 14.33 -0.43 -6.78
N LEU A 265 13.77 -0.58 -5.60
CA LEU A 265 13.35 0.49 -4.72
C LEU A 265 14.22 0.52 -3.47
N ALA A 266 14.52 1.74 -3.01
CA ALA A 266 15.16 1.96 -1.73
C ALA A 266 14.31 2.91 -0.89
N SER A 267 14.18 2.62 0.41
CA SER A 267 13.51 3.53 1.33
C SER A 267 14.17 3.59 2.70
N ILE A 268 13.93 4.70 3.38
CA ILE A 268 14.25 4.88 4.79
C ILE A 268 12.98 5.30 5.53
N THR A 269 12.64 4.58 6.58
CA THR A 269 11.49 4.85 7.42
C THR A 269 11.96 5.14 8.84
N ALA A 270 11.51 6.27 9.39
CA ALA A 270 11.61 6.59 10.81
C ALA A 270 10.26 6.32 11.46
N ALA A 271 10.29 5.59 12.58
CA ALA A 271 9.09 5.25 13.33
C ALA A 271 9.14 5.83 14.75
N PHE A 272 8.01 6.26 15.27
CA PHE A 272 7.88 6.91 16.58
C PHE A 272 6.52 6.63 17.24
#